data_05266b3b3f74cace48d4e08ce8731218
#
_entry.id   05266b3b3f74cace48d4e08ce8731218
#
_cell.length_a   1.000
_cell.length_b   1.000
_cell.length_c   1.000
_cell.angle_alpha   90.00
_cell.angle_beta   90.00
_cell.angle_gamma   90.00
#
_symmetry.space_group_name_H-M   'P 1'
#
loop_
_entity.id
_entity.type
_entity.pdbx_description
1 polymer ?
#
loop_
_entity_poly.entity_id
_entity_poly.type
_entity_poly.pdbx_seq_one_letter_code
_entity_poly.pdbx_strand_id
1 'polypeptide(L)'
;MRALLILLIALLAAPAAAQLRTIPQDAKRGEMRHVQASTVELNGRTAQLAPGAQIRDTSNRIIVPTALPAGALVRYRLDAMGQIREVWLLTPREAAQAQ
;
A
#
# COMPACT_ATOMS: atom_id res chain seq x y z
N MET A 1 -12.62 -18.23 -38.50
CA MET A 1 -12.51 -19.07 -37.28
C MET A 1 -11.20 -18.87 -36.54
N ARG A 2 -10.06 -18.95 -37.22
CA ARG A 2 -8.77 -18.76 -36.55
C ARG A 2 -8.59 -17.36 -35.97
N ALA A 3 -9.12 -16.34 -36.63
CA ALA A 3 -9.05 -14.96 -36.14
C ALA A 3 -9.86 -14.75 -34.86
N LEU A 4 -10.97 -15.47 -34.69
CA LEU A 4 -11.81 -15.41 -33.49
C LEU A 4 -11.10 -16.00 -32.26
N LEU A 5 -10.33 -17.07 -32.45
CA LEU A 5 -9.57 -17.69 -31.36
C LEU A 5 -8.46 -16.77 -30.85
N ILE A 6 -7.78 -16.08 -31.75
CA ILE A 6 -6.71 -15.14 -31.41
C ILE A 6 -7.30 -13.97 -30.64
N LEU A 7 -8.47 -13.48 -31.04
CA LEU A 7 -9.16 -12.38 -30.35
C LEU A 7 -9.56 -12.77 -28.93
N LEU A 8 -10.02 -14.00 -28.73
CA LEU A 8 -10.39 -14.51 -27.41
C LEU A 8 -9.19 -14.58 -26.46
N ILE A 9 -8.04 -14.99 -26.95
CA ILE A 9 -6.80 -15.04 -26.15
C ILE A 9 -6.36 -13.63 -25.77
N ALA A 10 -6.48 -12.65 -26.65
CA ALA A 10 -6.16 -11.26 -26.36
C ALA A 10 -7.07 -10.67 -25.29
N LEU A 11 -8.35 -11.03 -25.29
CA LEU A 11 -9.31 -10.60 -24.26
C LEU A 11 -8.99 -11.20 -22.89
N LEU A 12 -8.51 -12.43 -22.84
CA LEU A 12 -8.13 -13.07 -21.58
C LEU A 12 -6.88 -12.47 -20.96
N ALA A 13 -6.04 -11.81 -21.74
CA ALA A 13 -4.85 -11.15 -21.24
C ALA A 13 -5.10 -9.75 -20.68
N ALA A 14 -6.30 -9.18 -20.89
CA ALA A 14 -6.63 -7.80 -20.49
C ALA A 14 -6.88 -7.59 -18.98
N PRO A 15 -7.33 -8.58 -18.16
CA PRO A 15 -7.76 -8.31 -16.78
C PRO A 15 -6.65 -7.94 -15.81
N ALA A 16 -5.38 -8.11 -16.16
CA ALA A 16 -4.27 -7.82 -15.24
C ALA A 16 -4.21 -6.35 -14.82
N ALA A 17 -4.76 -5.44 -15.63
CA ALA A 17 -4.80 -4.01 -15.32
C ALA A 17 -5.85 -3.64 -14.27
N ALA A 18 -6.79 -4.53 -13.94
CA ALA A 18 -7.88 -4.25 -13.02
C ALA A 18 -7.48 -4.25 -11.55
N GLN A 19 -6.23 -4.62 -11.23
CA GLN A 19 -5.75 -4.67 -9.86
C GLN A 19 -5.09 -3.38 -9.38
N LEU A 20 -5.04 -2.37 -10.23
CA LEU A 20 -4.52 -1.06 -9.82
C LEU A 20 -5.48 -0.42 -8.82
N ARG A 21 -4.90 0.00 -7.71
CA ARG A 21 -5.62 0.73 -6.67
C ARG A 21 -5.27 2.20 -6.75
N THR A 22 -6.13 3.04 -6.19
CA THR A 22 -5.87 4.48 -6.08
C THR A 22 -5.46 4.80 -4.66
N ILE A 23 -4.24 5.31 -4.49
CA ILE A 23 -3.76 5.84 -3.22
C ILE A 23 -3.95 7.35 -3.27
N PRO A 24 -4.51 7.99 -2.21
CA PRO A 24 -4.70 9.44 -2.22
C PRO A 24 -3.39 10.18 -2.50
N GLN A 25 -3.47 11.24 -3.30
CA GLN A 25 -2.28 11.99 -3.68
C GLN A 25 -1.65 12.74 -2.51
N ASP A 26 -2.43 13.08 -1.48
CA ASP A 26 -1.93 13.73 -0.29
C ASP A 26 -1.25 12.77 0.68
N ALA A 27 -1.29 11.47 0.42
CA ALA A 27 -0.57 10.49 1.23
C ALA A 27 0.93 10.64 1.00
N LYS A 28 1.68 10.69 2.10
CA LYS A 28 3.12 10.91 2.07
C LYS A 28 3.84 9.57 1.94
N ARG A 29 5.03 9.60 1.34
CA ARG A 29 5.89 8.42 1.26
C ARG A 29 6.77 8.33 2.48
N GLY A 30 7.08 7.09 2.86
CA GLY A 30 8.01 6.84 3.96
C GLY A 30 8.41 5.39 4.01
N GLU A 31 9.29 5.09 4.95
CA GLU A 31 9.74 3.75 5.26
C GLU A 31 9.26 3.44 6.67
N MET A 32 8.58 2.29 6.84
CA MET A 32 7.92 1.98 8.10
C MET A 32 8.36 0.64 8.64
N ARG A 33 8.48 0.56 9.96
CA ARG A 33 8.79 -0.67 10.67
C ARG A 33 7.94 -0.75 11.92
N HIS A 34 7.35 -1.91 12.18
CA HIS A 34 6.61 -2.14 13.40
C HIS A 34 7.59 -2.32 14.59
N VAL A 35 7.28 -1.72 15.71
CA VAL A 35 8.08 -1.84 16.93
C VAL A 35 7.34 -2.72 17.94
N GLN A 36 6.23 -2.22 18.48
CA GLN A 36 5.37 -3.02 19.36
C GLN A 36 3.99 -2.37 19.45
N ALA A 37 2.96 -3.18 19.62
CA ALA A 37 1.57 -2.70 19.74
C ALA A 37 1.24 -1.71 18.62
N SER A 38 0.82 -0.49 18.94
CA SER A 38 0.53 0.55 17.96
C SER A 38 1.71 1.47 17.68
N THR A 39 2.90 1.15 18.18
CA THR A 39 4.09 1.95 17.96
C THR A 39 4.86 1.44 16.74
N VAL A 40 5.21 2.36 15.85
CA VAL A 40 6.00 2.06 14.66
C VAL A 40 7.14 3.07 14.56
N GLU A 41 8.12 2.76 13.73
CA GLU A 41 9.09 3.74 13.29
C GLU A 41 8.77 4.16 11.87
N LEU A 42 8.71 5.45 11.65
CA LEU A 42 8.44 6.06 10.35
C LEU A 42 9.63 6.93 9.99
N ASN A 43 10.35 6.55 8.94
CA ASN A 43 11.58 7.24 8.53
C ASN A 43 12.59 7.33 9.68
N GLY A 44 12.69 6.26 10.47
CA GLY A 44 13.61 6.19 11.60
C GLY A 44 13.15 6.89 12.86
N ARG A 45 11.94 7.44 12.87
CA ARG A 45 11.39 8.13 14.05
C ARG A 45 10.19 7.37 14.60
N THR A 46 10.08 7.33 15.92
CA THR A 46 8.94 6.73 16.58
C THR A 46 7.65 7.48 16.24
N ALA A 47 6.62 6.73 15.88
CA ALA A 47 5.30 7.27 15.58
C ALA A 47 4.23 6.33 16.12
N GLN A 48 3.01 6.83 16.24
CA GLN A 48 1.88 6.06 16.75
C GLN A 48 0.84 5.85 15.67
N LEU A 49 0.31 4.63 15.61
CA LEU A 49 -0.88 4.33 14.84
C LEU A 49 -2.10 4.81 15.60
N ALA A 50 -3.01 5.47 14.91
CA ALA A 50 -4.27 5.90 15.52
C ALA A 50 -5.13 4.68 15.86
N PRO A 51 -6.03 4.78 16.84
CA PRO A 51 -7.03 3.73 17.05
C PRO A 51 -7.85 3.53 15.77
N GLY A 52 -7.96 2.27 15.33
CA GLY A 52 -8.64 1.96 14.08
C GLY A 52 -7.84 2.25 12.82
N ALA A 53 -6.54 2.51 12.94
CA ALA A 53 -5.69 2.69 11.78
C ALA A 53 -5.72 1.47 10.88
N GLN A 54 -5.72 1.71 9.56
CA GLN A 54 -5.76 0.64 8.57
C GLN A 54 -4.45 0.58 7.83
N ILE A 55 -3.85 -0.62 7.78
CA ILE A 55 -2.66 -0.90 6.98
C ILE A 55 -3.06 -1.85 5.88
N ARG A 56 -2.80 -1.46 4.63
CA ARG A 56 -3.12 -2.28 3.45
C ARG A 56 -1.84 -2.78 2.82
N ASP A 57 -1.83 -4.07 2.48
CA ASP A 57 -0.70 -4.69 1.82
C ASP A 57 -0.70 -4.38 0.32
N THR A 58 0.26 -4.96 -0.43
CA THR A 58 0.38 -4.73 -1.87
C THR A 58 -0.80 -5.26 -2.67
N SER A 59 -1.60 -6.16 -2.08
CA SER A 59 -2.85 -6.67 -2.65
C SER A 59 -4.07 -5.89 -2.18
N ASN A 60 -3.86 -4.76 -1.50
CA ASN A 60 -4.91 -3.89 -0.96
C ASN A 60 -5.74 -4.53 0.14
N ARG A 61 -5.21 -5.55 0.82
CA ARG A 61 -5.86 -6.22 1.95
C ARG A 61 -5.42 -5.56 3.25
N ILE A 62 -6.34 -5.48 4.20
CA ILE A 62 -6.02 -4.95 5.53
C ILE A 62 -5.22 -6.00 6.29
N ILE A 63 -4.08 -5.58 6.84
CA ILE A 63 -3.21 -6.44 7.63
C ILE A 63 -3.01 -5.84 9.02
N VAL A 64 -2.59 -6.69 9.95
CA VAL A 64 -2.22 -6.24 11.31
C VAL A 64 -0.82 -5.63 11.31
N PRO A 65 -0.52 -4.72 12.26
CA PRO A 65 0.80 -4.07 12.29
C PRO A 65 1.99 -5.04 12.37
N THR A 66 1.82 -6.16 13.04
CA THR A 66 2.90 -7.17 13.17
C THR A 66 3.24 -7.83 11.83
N ALA A 67 2.38 -7.71 10.82
CA ALA A 67 2.62 -8.26 9.50
C ALA A 67 3.42 -7.32 8.59
N LEU A 68 3.77 -6.11 9.06
CA LEU A 68 4.60 -5.18 8.30
C LEU A 68 6.00 -5.76 8.09
N PRO A 69 6.47 -5.87 6.83
CA PRO A 69 7.87 -6.20 6.60
C PRO A 69 8.78 -5.11 7.15
N ALA A 70 9.94 -5.49 7.67
CA ALA A 70 10.91 -4.51 8.17
C ALA A 70 11.38 -3.61 7.02
N GLY A 71 11.35 -2.30 7.24
CA GLY A 71 11.79 -1.33 6.24
C GLY A 71 10.88 -1.24 5.02
N ALA A 72 9.58 -1.48 5.19
CA ALA A 72 8.62 -1.44 4.09
C ALA A 72 8.45 -0.02 3.56
N LEU A 73 8.47 0.14 2.25
CA LEU A 73 8.12 1.40 1.61
C LEU A 73 6.61 1.54 1.60
N VAL A 74 6.12 2.66 2.12
CA VAL A 74 4.70 2.91 2.30
C VAL A 74 4.33 4.31 1.86
N ARG A 75 3.03 4.52 1.66
CA ARG A 75 2.42 5.85 1.73
C ARG A 75 1.49 5.87 2.93
N TYR A 76 1.34 7.02 3.56
CA TYR A 76 0.58 7.11 4.79
C TYR A 76 -0.13 8.46 4.90
N ARG A 77 -1.20 8.47 5.68
CA ARG A 77 -1.94 9.68 6.03
C ARG A 77 -2.03 9.79 7.55
N LEU A 78 -1.94 11.00 8.04
CA LEU A 78 -2.10 11.31 9.45
C LEU A 78 -3.52 11.80 9.73
N ASP A 79 -3.98 11.60 10.96
CA ASP A 79 -5.22 12.21 11.42
C ASP A 79 -4.97 13.63 11.94
N ALA A 80 -6.02 14.28 12.45
CA ALA A 80 -5.93 15.65 12.96
C ALA A 80 -4.99 15.77 14.17
N MET A 81 -4.73 14.68 14.87
CA MET A 81 -3.85 14.65 16.03
C MET A 81 -2.40 14.24 15.70
N GLY A 82 -2.11 14.06 14.44
CA GLY A 82 -0.78 13.68 13.99
C GLY A 82 -0.46 12.20 14.11
N GLN A 83 -1.45 11.37 14.41
CA GLN A 83 -1.28 9.93 14.45
C GLN A 83 -1.51 9.32 13.07
N ILE A 84 -0.86 8.19 12.80
CA ILE A 84 -0.98 7.51 11.51
C ILE A 84 -2.35 6.83 11.42
N ARG A 85 -3.13 7.21 10.43
CA ARG A 85 -4.49 6.72 10.26
C ARG A 85 -4.60 5.67 9.18
N GLU A 86 -3.89 5.84 8.08
CA GLU A 86 -3.92 4.92 6.94
C GLU A 86 -2.51 4.70 6.43
N VAL A 87 -2.23 3.45 6.02
CA VAL A 87 -0.93 3.05 5.45
C VAL A 87 -1.18 2.14 4.27
N TRP A 88 -0.42 2.34 3.20
CA TRP A 88 -0.43 1.48 2.03
C TRP A 88 0.99 0.98 1.78
N LEU A 89 1.20 -0.34 1.86
CA LEU A 89 2.46 -0.95 1.43
C LEU A 89 2.55 -0.81 -0.09
N LEU A 90 3.67 -0.29 -0.58
CA LEU A 90 3.83 -0.01 -2.00
C LEU A 90 4.30 -1.25 -2.74
N THR A 91 3.71 -1.49 -3.91
CA THR A 91 4.27 -2.43 -4.88
C THR A 91 5.53 -1.83 -5.49
N PRO A 92 6.42 -2.65 -6.09
CA PRO A 92 7.58 -2.10 -6.79
C PRO A 92 7.22 -1.06 -7.85
N ARG A 93 6.10 -1.25 -8.55
CA ARG A 93 5.63 -0.28 -9.54
C ARG A 93 5.22 1.04 -8.88
N GLU A 94 4.47 0.96 -7.78
CA GLU A 94 4.06 2.16 -7.04
C GLU A 94 5.26 2.88 -6.44
N ALA A 95 6.23 2.14 -5.92
CA ALA A 95 7.44 2.72 -5.36
C ALA A 95 8.29 3.43 -6.42
N ALA A 96 8.22 2.99 -7.66
CA ALA A 96 8.95 3.61 -8.77
C ALA A 96 8.27 4.85 -9.32
N GLN A 97 7.01 5.10 -8.98
CA GLN A 97 6.29 6.28 -9.44
C GLN A 97 6.78 7.53 -8.74
N ALA A 98 6.86 8.64 -9.47
CA ALA A 98 7.15 9.93 -8.88
C ALA A 98 5.98 10.38 -7.98
N GLN A 99 6.31 11.10 -6.94
CA GLN A 99 5.29 11.70 -6.06
C GLN A 99 4.70 12.94 -6.69
#